data_535b90f3d8b5bfc955538e4a216b6cb0
#
_entry.id   535b90f3d8b5bfc955538e4a216b6cb0
#
_cell.length_a   1.000
_cell.length_b   1.000
_cell.length_c   1.000
_cell.angle_alpha   90.00
_cell.angle_beta   90.00
_cell.angle_gamma   90.00
#
_symmetry.space_group_name_H-M   'P 1'
#
loop_
_entity.id
_entity.type
_entity.pdbx_description
1 polymer ?
#
loop_
_entity_poly.entity_id
_entity_poly.type
_entity_poly.pdbx_seq_one_letter_code
_entity_poly.pdbx_strand_id
1 'polypeptide(L)'
;MSLFENLESVAPSGREAIGAQAFVLRGFAASDADVLVKAIGEIEANAPFRHMVTPGGFTMSVALTNCGNLGWTTDRKGYRYTATDPETGWPWPAMPAAFSTLAADAAEAAGFNGFEPDACLVNRYLPGARLSLHQVLMCTPN
;
A
#
# COMPACT_ATOMS: atom_id res chain seq x y z
N MET A 1 15.75 -25.58 21.96
CA MET A 1 14.79 -24.51 21.69
C MET A 1 15.19 -23.82 20.42
N SER A 2 14.35 -23.87 19.41
CA SER A 2 14.62 -23.13 18.18
C SER A 2 14.31 -21.65 18.39
N LEU A 3 15.02 -20.78 17.68
CA LEU A 3 14.79 -19.33 17.69
C LEU A 3 13.33 -18.99 17.28
N PHE A 4 12.69 -19.86 16.54
CA PHE A 4 11.33 -19.68 16.04
C PHE A 4 10.25 -19.91 17.12
N GLU A 5 10.47 -20.81 18.05
CA GLU A 5 9.54 -21.05 19.17
C GLU A 5 9.48 -19.85 20.12
N ASN A 6 10.60 -19.14 20.30
CA ASN A 6 10.64 -17.94 21.11
C ASN A 6 9.95 -16.73 20.46
N LEU A 7 9.96 -16.66 19.12
CA LEU A 7 9.28 -15.59 18.39
C LEU A 7 7.76 -15.76 18.42
N GLU A 8 7.27 -16.99 18.34
CA GLU A 8 5.85 -17.28 18.46
C GLU A 8 5.30 -17.02 19.87
N SER A 9 6.10 -17.23 20.88
CA SER A 9 5.69 -17.01 22.27
C SER A 9 5.71 -15.55 22.71
N VAL A 10 6.47 -14.66 22.01
CA VAL A 10 6.67 -13.25 22.40
C VAL A 10 5.58 -12.32 21.85
N ALA A 11 4.83 -12.73 20.84
CA ALA A 11 3.79 -11.88 20.24
C ALA A 11 2.47 -12.64 20.05
N PRO A 12 1.82 -13.16 21.13
CA PRO A 12 0.59 -13.93 20.99
C PRO A 12 -0.58 -13.14 20.39
N SER A 13 -0.62 -11.82 20.54
CA SER A 13 -1.64 -10.95 19.94
C SER A 13 -1.21 -10.34 18.60
N GLY A 14 0.09 -10.44 18.30
CA GLY A 14 0.65 -9.83 17.08
C GLY A 14 0.59 -8.30 17.03
N ARG A 15 -0.03 -7.65 18.00
CA ARG A 15 -0.22 -6.20 18.03
C ARG A 15 0.81 -5.51 18.91
N GLU A 16 1.52 -4.53 18.34
CA GLU A 16 2.51 -3.71 19.04
C GLU A 16 2.25 -2.23 18.76
N ALA A 17 2.01 -1.45 19.80
CA ALA A 17 1.91 0.00 19.69
C ALA A 17 3.31 0.61 19.50
N ILE A 18 3.49 1.38 18.46
CA ILE A 18 4.73 2.13 18.19
C ILE A 18 4.54 3.65 18.30
N GLY A 19 3.33 4.07 18.59
CA GLY A 19 2.94 5.46 18.79
C GLY A 19 1.49 5.51 19.26
N ALA A 20 0.99 6.71 19.55
CA ALA A 20 -0.36 6.90 20.08
C ALA A 20 -1.46 6.39 19.13
N GLN A 21 -1.20 6.47 17.82
CA GLN A 21 -2.14 6.03 16.78
C GLN A 21 -1.43 5.20 15.72
N ALA A 22 -0.37 4.50 16.09
CA ALA A 22 0.43 3.70 15.19
C ALA A 22 0.72 2.33 15.80
N PHE A 23 0.45 1.27 15.04
CA PHE A 23 0.57 -0.11 15.49
C PHE A 23 1.25 -0.97 14.43
N VAL A 24 1.99 -1.96 14.89
CA VAL A 24 2.47 -3.07 14.06
C VAL A 24 1.60 -4.28 14.37
N LEU A 25 1.05 -4.90 13.33
CA LEU A 25 0.26 -6.12 13.44
C LEU A 25 1.08 -7.26 12.82
N ARG A 26 1.81 -7.99 13.65
CA ARG A 26 2.74 -9.03 13.20
C ARG A 26 1.99 -10.25 12.69
N GLY A 27 2.36 -10.70 11.48
CA GLY A 27 1.77 -11.88 10.86
C GLY A 27 0.32 -11.72 10.44
N PHE A 28 -0.26 -10.52 10.53
CA PHE A 28 -1.67 -10.27 10.28
C PHE A 28 -2.09 -10.62 8.84
N ALA A 29 -1.23 -10.32 7.87
CA ALA A 29 -1.50 -10.59 6.46
C ALA A 29 -0.87 -11.90 5.95
N ALA A 30 -0.20 -12.68 6.80
CA ALA A 30 0.58 -13.83 6.36
C ALA A 30 -0.26 -14.89 5.66
N SER A 31 -1.48 -15.18 6.15
CA SER A 31 -2.38 -16.15 5.55
C SER A 31 -3.00 -15.66 4.23
N ASP A 32 -2.96 -14.37 3.97
CA ASP A 32 -3.52 -13.75 2.76
C ASP A 32 -2.47 -13.52 1.67
N ALA A 33 -1.20 -13.83 1.92
CA ALA A 33 -0.08 -13.48 1.04
C ALA A 33 -0.28 -13.95 -0.40
N ASP A 34 -0.70 -15.20 -0.61
CA ASP A 34 -0.91 -15.76 -1.96
C ASP A 34 -2.04 -15.06 -2.69
N VAL A 35 -3.14 -14.77 -2.01
CA VAL A 35 -4.29 -14.06 -2.59
C VAL A 35 -3.91 -12.62 -2.94
N LEU A 36 -3.14 -11.96 -2.09
CA LEU A 36 -2.68 -10.60 -2.32
C LEU A 36 -1.73 -10.52 -3.52
N VAL A 37 -0.77 -11.43 -3.63
CA VAL A 37 0.17 -11.49 -4.75
C VAL A 37 -0.55 -11.75 -6.07
N LYS A 38 -1.51 -12.66 -6.07
CA LYS A 38 -2.35 -12.92 -7.26
C LYS A 38 -3.12 -11.67 -7.68
N ALA A 39 -3.73 -10.98 -6.74
CA ALA A 39 -4.48 -9.75 -6.99
C ALA A 39 -3.57 -8.64 -7.54
N ILE A 40 -2.35 -8.52 -7.04
CA ILE A 40 -1.35 -7.58 -7.56
C ILE A 40 -1.04 -7.89 -9.03
N GLY A 41 -0.91 -9.16 -9.40
CA GLY A 41 -0.71 -9.56 -10.80
C GLY A 41 -1.86 -9.14 -11.70
N GLU A 42 -3.08 -9.21 -11.24
CA GLU A 42 -4.27 -8.77 -11.98
C GLU A 42 -4.30 -7.23 -12.12
N ILE A 43 -3.92 -6.50 -11.08
CA ILE A 43 -3.78 -5.04 -11.13
C ILE A 43 -2.72 -4.65 -12.16
N GLU A 44 -1.54 -5.28 -12.12
CA GLU A 44 -0.44 -5.03 -13.03
C GLU A 44 -0.82 -5.26 -14.49
N ALA A 45 -1.65 -6.25 -14.77
CA ALA A 45 -2.12 -6.55 -16.13
C ALA A 45 -2.92 -5.40 -16.74
N ASN A 46 -3.60 -4.59 -15.93
CA ASN A 46 -4.44 -3.47 -16.38
C ASN A 46 -3.80 -2.09 -16.14
N ALA A 47 -2.97 -1.98 -15.12
CA ALA A 47 -2.22 -0.77 -14.79
C ALA A 47 -0.77 -1.16 -14.47
N PRO A 48 0.12 -1.19 -15.46
CA PRO A 48 1.50 -1.67 -15.27
C PRO A 48 2.26 -0.86 -14.24
N PHE A 49 3.16 -1.53 -13.52
CA PHE A 49 4.13 -0.84 -12.68
C PHE A 49 4.97 0.12 -13.53
N ARG A 50 5.16 1.32 -13.03
CA ARG A 50 5.93 2.35 -13.70
C ARG A 50 6.81 3.09 -12.70
N HIS A 51 7.89 3.66 -13.19
CA HIS A 51 8.76 4.54 -12.42
C HIS A 51 8.30 5.98 -12.65
N MET A 52 7.64 6.55 -11.65
CA MET A 52 7.15 7.92 -11.72
C MET A 52 8.29 8.92 -11.57
N VAL A 53 8.04 10.15 -11.99
CA VAL A 53 8.99 11.25 -11.90
C VAL A 53 8.56 12.21 -10.81
N THR A 54 9.50 12.59 -9.94
CA THR A 54 9.23 13.57 -8.89
C THR A 54 9.06 14.97 -9.46
N PRO A 55 8.47 15.93 -8.72
CA PRO A 55 8.38 17.31 -9.17
C PRO A 55 9.73 17.93 -9.53
N GLY A 56 10.82 17.48 -8.88
CA GLY A 56 12.19 17.90 -9.20
C GLY A 56 12.78 17.28 -10.46
N GLY A 57 12.05 16.39 -11.13
CA GLY A 57 12.48 15.75 -12.37
C GLY A 57 13.28 14.47 -12.20
N PHE A 58 13.33 13.91 -11.00
CA PHE A 58 14.03 12.65 -10.73
C PHE A 58 13.10 11.45 -10.95
N THR A 59 13.59 10.43 -11.61
CA THR A 59 12.86 9.17 -11.77
C THR A 59 12.98 8.36 -10.47
N MET A 60 11.85 7.94 -9.93
CA MET A 60 11.80 7.11 -8.72
C MET A 60 12.36 5.72 -8.99
N SER A 61 13.20 5.22 -8.09
CA SER A 61 13.74 3.86 -8.18
C SER A 61 12.71 2.78 -7.85
N VAL A 62 11.68 3.13 -7.10
CA VAL A 62 10.57 2.25 -6.76
C VAL A 62 9.56 2.25 -7.90
N ALA A 63 9.13 1.08 -8.32
CA ALA A 63 8.05 0.94 -9.29
C ALA A 63 6.70 1.01 -8.58
N LEU A 64 5.75 1.71 -9.17
CA LEU A 64 4.48 2.06 -8.55
C LEU A 64 3.31 1.73 -9.48
N THR A 65 2.21 1.31 -8.90
CA THR A 65 0.90 1.28 -9.54
C THR A 65 -0.18 1.52 -8.49
N ASN A 66 -1.42 1.57 -8.89
CA ASN A 66 -2.55 1.86 -8.02
C ASN A 66 -3.75 0.99 -8.33
N CYS A 67 -4.63 0.85 -7.34
CA CYS A 67 -5.99 0.37 -7.52
C CYS A 67 -6.93 1.16 -6.61
N GLY A 68 -8.21 1.16 -6.94
CA GLY A 68 -9.23 1.89 -6.21
C GLY A 68 -9.83 3.03 -7.03
N ASN A 69 -10.67 3.83 -6.41
CA ASN A 69 -11.36 4.95 -7.06
C ASN A 69 -10.39 6.07 -7.45
N LEU A 70 -9.32 6.23 -6.68
CA LEU A 70 -8.27 7.21 -6.91
C LEU A 70 -6.90 6.54 -6.86
N GLY A 71 -5.95 7.07 -7.62
CA GLY A 71 -4.57 6.63 -7.60
C GLY A 71 -3.62 7.80 -7.39
N TRP A 72 -2.60 7.57 -6.59
CA TRP A 72 -1.55 8.56 -6.36
C TRP A 72 -0.58 8.58 -7.53
N THR A 73 -0.33 9.76 -8.07
CA THR A 73 0.62 9.97 -9.16
C THR A 73 1.51 11.15 -8.88
N THR A 74 2.69 11.14 -9.48
CA THR A 74 3.61 12.26 -9.47
C THR A 74 4.29 12.41 -10.82
N ASP A 75 4.47 13.65 -11.22
CA ASP A 75 5.30 14.06 -12.35
C ASP A 75 5.86 15.45 -12.06
N ARG A 76 6.46 16.09 -13.05
CA ARG A 76 7.05 17.44 -12.89
C ARG A 76 6.04 18.51 -12.45
N LYS A 77 4.75 18.26 -12.65
CA LYS A 77 3.65 19.15 -12.22
C LYS A 77 3.28 18.99 -10.75
N GLY A 78 3.74 17.94 -10.08
CA GLY A 78 3.52 17.71 -8.66
C GLY A 78 2.82 16.41 -8.33
N TYR A 79 2.54 16.24 -7.05
CA TYR A 79 1.82 15.10 -6.51
C TYR A 79 0.31 15.33 -6.63
N ARG A 80 -0.44 14.27 -7.00
CA ARG A 80 -1.90 14.38 -7.08
C ARG A 80 -2.56 13.00 -7.03
N TYR A 81 -3.83 12.99 -6.68
CA TYR A 81 -4.69 11.83 -6.86
C TYR A 81 -5.53 12.00 -8.12
N THR A 82 -5.60 10.94 -8.92
CA THR A 82 -6.37 10.94 -10.16
C THR A 82 -7.30 9.73 -10.22
N ALA A 83 -8.46 9.88 -10.84
CA ALA A 83 -9.37 8.77 -11.09
C ALA A 83 -8.93 7.90 -12.26
N THR A 84 -8.10 8.46 -13.14
CA THR A 84 -7.63 7.84 -14.38
C THR A 84 -6.12 7.66 -14.33
N ASP A 85 -5.66 6.47 -14.73
CA ASP A 85 -4.23 6.20 -14.92
C ASP A 85 -3.69 7.03 -16.08
N PRO A 86 -2.74 7.95 -15.84
CA PRO A 86 -2.20 8.80 -16.90
C PRO A 86 -1.45 8.04 -17.99
N GLU A 87 -0.94 6.84 -17.71
CA GLU A 87 -0.23 6.04 -18.72
C GLU A 87 -1.18 5.30 -19.66
N THR A 88 -2.26 4.74 -19.13
CA THR A 88 -3.19 3.93 -19.92
C THR A 88 -4.37 4.72 -20.46
N GLY A 89 -4.73 5.83 -19.80
CA GLY A 89 -5.94 6.59 -20.11
C GLY A 89 -7.22 5.93 -19.58
N TRP A 90 -7.14 4.79 -18.92
CA TRP A 90 -8.26 4.09 -18.33
C TRP A 90 -8.38 4.41 -16.83
N PRO A 91 -9.56 4.24 -16.24
CA PRO A 91 -9.68 4.28 -14.79
C PRO A 91 -8.72 3.26 -14.15
N TRP A 92 -8.22 3.58 -12.97
CA TRP A 92 -7.44 2.61 -12.20
C TRP A 92 -8.25 1.34 -11.98
N PRO A 93 -7.61 0.16 -11.92
CA PRO A 93 -8.32 -1.08 -11.60
C PRO A 93 -9.08 -0.96 -10.28
N ALA A 94 -10.23 -1.61 -10.19
CA ALA A 94 -10.98 -1.67 -8.95
C ALA A 94 -10.13 -2.29 -7.83
N MET A 95 -10.32 -1.79 -6.60
CA MET A 95 -9.64 -2.37 -5.44
C MET A 95 -10.14 -3.81 -5.23
N PRO A 96 -9.23 -4.81 -5.21
CA PRO A 96 -9.64 -6.18 -4.92
C PRO A 96 -10.32 -6.28 -3.54
N ALA A 97 -11.34 -7.11 -3.43
CA ALA A 97 -12.03 -7.34 -2.15
C ALA A 97 -11.06 -7.79 -1.05
N ALA A 98 -10.05 -8.61 -1.40
CA ALA A 98 -9.03 -9.03 -0.45
C ALA A 98 -8.25 -7.84 0.14
N PHE A 99 -8.00 -6.79 -0.64
CA PHE A 99 -7.31 -5.59 -0.17
C PHE A 99 -8.18 -4.77 0.79
N SER A 100 -9.42 -4.49 0.39
CA SER A 100 -10.33 -3.69 1.22
C SER A 100 -10.70 -4.41 2.52
N THR A 101 -10.90 -5.71 2.47
CA THR A 101 -11.17 -6.52 3.66
C THR A 101 -9.98 -6.53 4.61
N LEU A 102 -8.77 -6.79 4.09
CA LEU A 102 -7.56 -6.79 4.92
C LEU A 102 -7.32 -5.40 5.56
N ALA A 103 -7.49 -4.33 4.79
CA ALA A 103 -7.31 -2.98 5.29
C ALA A 103 -8.33 -2.64 6.40
N ALA A 104 -9.59 -2.99 6.20
CA ALA A 104 -10.65 -2.78 7.19
C ALA A 104 -10.39 -3.59 8.46
N ASP A 105 -10.02 -4.86 8.32
CA ASP A 105 -9.73 -5.75 9.45
C ASP A 105 -8.48 -5.31 10.22
N ALA A 106 -7.44 -4.88 9.52
CA ALA A 106 -6.23 -4.35 10.14
C ALA A 106 -6.52 -3.05 10.91
N ALA A 107 -7.30 -2.15 10.32
CA ALA A 107 -7.70 -0.91 10.98
C ALA A 107 -8.51 -1.20 12.26
N GLU A 108 -9.46 -2.14 12.19
CA GLU A 108 -10.25 -2.56 13.35
C GLU A 108 -9.36 -3.16 14.45
N ALA A 109 -8.42 -4.03 14.07
CA ALA A 109 -7.45 -4.61 15.01
C ALA A 109 -6.56 -3.56 15.68
N ALA A 110 -6.33 -2.43 15.01
CA ALA A 110 -5.60 -1.29 15.55
C ALA A 110 -6.49 -0.29 16.32
N GLY A 111 -7.80 -0.55 16.41
CA GLY A 111 -8.74 0.28 17.16
C GLY A 111 -9.50 1.31 16.31
N PHE A 112 -9.42 1.22 14.98
CA PHE A 112 -10.10 2.14 14.06
C PHE A 112 -11.20 1.42 13.30
N ASN A 113 -12.45 1.59 13.73
CA ASN A 113 -13.60 0.92 13.14
C ASN A 113 -14.14 1.68 11.92
N GLY A 114 -14.70 0.94 10.96
CA GLY A 114 -15.38 1.50 9.81
C GLY A 114 -14.48 2.09 8.73
N PHE A 115 -13.21 1.70 8.71
CA PHE A 115 -12.29 2.16 7.67
C PHE A 115 -12.65 1.56 6.31
N GLU A 116 -12.85 2.44 5.33
CA GLU A 116 -13.13 2.07 3.94
C GLU A 116 -12.09 2.74 3.03
N PRO A 117 -11.08 1.98 2.54
CA PRO A 117 -10.07 2.56 1.66
C PRO A 117 -10.67 2.87 0.28
N ASP A 118 -10.30 4.01 -0.29
CA ASP A 118 -10.68 4.43 -1.64
C ASP A 118 -9.50 4.47 -2.60
N ALA A 119 -8.29 4.37 -2.09
CA ALA A 119 -7.05 4.37 -2.85
C ALA A 119 -6.06 3.37 -2.25
N CYS A 120 -5.33 2.70 -3.11
CA CYS A 120 -4.25 1.80 -2.71
C CYS A 120 -3.06 1.96 -3.65
N LEU A 121 -1.98 2.53 -3.14
CA LEU A 121 -0.71 2.61 -3.84
C LEU A 121 0.06 1.32 -3.63
N VAL A 122 0.48 0.69 -4.72
CA VAL A 122 1.27 -0.55 -4.69
C VAL A 122 2.70 -0.24 -5.11
N ASN A 123 3.64 -0.54 -4.24
CA ASN A 123 5.06 -0.30 -4.47
C ASN A 123 5.78 -1.63 -4.68
N ARG A 124 6.64 -1.69 -5.70
CA ARG A 124 7.52 -2.83 -5.92
C ARG A 124 8.97 -2.41 -5.76
N TYR A 125 9.67 -3.07 -4.84
CA TYR A 125 11.07 -2.82 -4.56
C TYR A 125 11.91 -3.95 -5.15
N LEU A 126 12.69 -3.65 -6.18
CA LEU A 126 13.75 -4.53 -6.66
C LEU A 126 15.04 -4.25 -5.89
N PRO A 127 16.03 -5.18 -5.92
CA PRO A 127 17.31 -4.92 -5.28
C PRO A 127 17.91 -3.58 -5.70
N GLY A 128 18.29 -2.76 -4.73
CA GLY A 128 18.80 -1.41 -4.96
C GLY A 128 17.76 -0.29 -5.00
N ALA A 129 16.47 -0.63 -5.08
CA ALA A 129 15.41 0.38 -5.01
C ALA A 129 15.26 0.92 -3.58
N ARG A 130 15.03 2.23 -3.46
CA ARG A 130 14.91 2.91 -2.17
C ARG A 130 13.75 3.88 -2.13
N LEU A 131 13.11 3.94 -0.97
CA LEU A 131 12.20 5.01 -0.60
C LEU A 131 12.69 5.58 0.73
N SER A 132 13.04 6.86 0.74
CA SER A 132 13.51 7.53 1.96
C SER A 132 12.35 7.80 2.91
N LEU A 133 12.68 8.05 4.18
CA LEU A 133 11.69 8.47 5.18
C LEU A 133 10.98 9.72 4.69
N HIS A 134 9.66 9.69 4.66
CA HIS A 134 8.84 10.79 4.14
C HIS A 134 7.51 10.83 4.88
N GLN A 135 6.85 11.96 4.78
CA GLN A 135 5.49 12.13 5.28
C GLN A 135 4.51 12.09 4.11
N VAL A 136 3.47 11.29 4.23
CA VAL A 136 2.38 11.27 3.26
C VAL A 136 1.49 12.47 3.53
N LEU A 137 1.36 13.34 2.52
CA LEU A 137 0.41 14.45 2.58
C LEU A 137 -0.99 13.90 2.30
N MET A 138 -1.87 14.04 3.29
CA MET A 138 -3.27 13.69 3.12
C MET A 138 -3.97 14.78 2.31
N CYS A 139 -4.79 14.37 1.33
CA CYS A 139 -5.70 15.32 0.71
C CYS A 139 -6.71 15.78 1.76
N THR A 140 -6.69 17.07 2.10
CA THR A 140 -7.78 17.65 2.86
C THR A 140 -8.99 17.73 1.93
N PRO A 141 -10.16 17.19 2.31
CA PRO A 141 -11.35 17.42 1.54
C PRO A 141 -11.67 18.91 1.52
N ASN A 142 -11.86 19.49 0.32
CA ASN A 142 -12.37 20.85 0.17
C ASN A 142 -13.82 20.89 0.58
#